data_b09d2bdc49b582ccf80736e84bd1525b
#
_entry.id   b09d2bdc49b582ccf80736e84bd1525b
#
_cell.length_a   1.000
_cell.length_b   1.000
_cell.length_c   1.000
_cell.angle_alpha   90.00
_cell.angle_beta   90.00
_cell.angle_gamma   90.00
#
_symmetry.space_group_name_H-M   'P 1'
#
loop_
_entity.id
_entity.type
_entity.pdbx_description
1 polymer ?
#
loop_
_entity_poly.entity_id
_entity_poly.type
_entity_poly.pdbx_seq_one_letter_code
_entity_poly.pdbx_strand_id
1 'polypeptide(L)'
;MAEGIQDSDIYDIALHHRFQWEEAQDSFVILFPEGMVKLHGGAGEVMQLVNGKVSVGEIITILKNKFPDADGIETDIIGMFEMAFGKAWIRKLN
;
A
#
# COMPACT_ATOMS: atom_id res chain seq x y z
N MET A 1 11.64 -4.56 -20.25
CA MET A 1 10.37 -4.79 -19.65
C MET A 1 10.39 -4.59 -18.17
N ALA A 2 9.37 -3.98 -17.72
CA ALA A 2 9.27 -3.71 -16.30
C ALA A 2 8.96 -4.99 -15.56
N GLU A 3 9.65 -5.22 -14.52
CA GLU A 3 9.24 -6.24 -13.60
C GLU A 3 8.08 -5.70 -12.83
N GLY A 4 7.00 -6.39 -12.82
CA GLY A 4 5.89 -6.01 -11.99
C GLY A 4 6.25 -6.11 -10.52
N ILE A 5 5.26 -5.93 -9.69
CA ILE A 5 5.42 -6.10 -8.25
C ILE A 5 5.69 -7.58 -7.96
N GLN A 6 6.74 -7.88 -7.22
CA GLN A 6 7.14 -9.23 -6.89
C GLN A 6 6.82 -9.54 -5.44
N ASP A 7 6.53 -10.81 -5.14
CA ASP A 7 6.22 -11.22 -3.76
C ASP A 7 7.35 -10.92 -2.79
N SER A 8 8.60 -10.96 -3.27
CA SER A 8 9.76 -10.71 -2.41
C SER A 8 10.06 -9.24 -2.22
N ASP A 9 9.36 -8.35 -2.91
CA ASP A 9 9.61 -6.91 -2.79
C ASP A 9 9.22 -6.40 -1.41
N ILE A 10 10.03 -5.49 -0.89
CA ILE A 10 9.74 -4.80 0.36
C ILE A 10 9.67 -3.32 0.07
N TYR A 11 8.58 -2.70 0.47
CA TYR A 11 8.34 -1.27 0.23
C TYR A 11 8.20 -0.52 1.54
N ASP A 12 8.49 0.76 1.49
CA ASP A 12 8.22 1.68 2.60
C ASP A 12 7.56 2.92 2.01
N ILE A 13 6.99 3.73 2.87
CA ILE A 13 6.43 5.01 2.45
C ILE A 13 7.58 5.86 1.89
N ALA A 14 7.34 6.53 0.77
CA ALA A 14 8.36 7.31 0.10
C ALA A 14 8.81 8.48 0.98
N LEU A 15 10.02 8.96 0.72
CA LEU A 15 10.55 10.11 1.45
C LEU A 15 9.62 11.30 1.29
N HIS A 16 9.51 12.11 2.33
CA HIS A 16 8.68 13.31 2.36
C HIS A 16 7.18 13.02 2.23
N HIS A 17 6.80 11.76 2.41
CA HIS A 17 5.39 11.35 2.46
C HIS A 17 5.07 10.83 3.84
N ARG A 18 3.79 10.97 4.23
CA ARG A 18 3.33 10.46 5.52
C ARG A 18 2.00 9.77 5.33
N PHE A 19 1.89 8.55 5.83
CA PHE A 19 0.63 7.82 5.86
C PHE A 19 0.04 7.96 7.25
N GLN A 20 -1.22 8.39 7.34
CA GLN A 20 -1.84 8.55 8.65
C GLN A 20 -3.37 8.49 8.54
N TRP A 21 -4.00 8.25 9.68
CA TRP A 21 -5.44 8.37 9.79
C TRP A 21 -5.81 9.83 10.01
N GLU A 22 -6.81 10.30 9.27
CA GLU A 22 -7.29 11.67 9.38
C GLU A 22 -8.72 11.66 9.89
N GLU A 23 -8.92 12.13 11.10
CA GLU A 23 -10.24 12.15 11.72
C GLU A 23 -11.22 13.00 10.92
N ALA A 24 -10.78 14.16 10.46
CA ALA A 24 -11.64 15.08 9.73
C ALA A 24 -12.12 14.47 8.42
N GLN A 25 -11.34 13.56 7.83
CA GLN A 25 -11.69 12.89 6.59
C GLN A 25 -12.33 11.53 6.83
N ASP A 26 -12.27 11.04 8.06
CA ASP A 26 -12.73 9.70 8.41
C ASP A 26 -12.08 8.67 7.47
N SER A 27 -10.79 8.83 7.20
CA SER A 27 -10.07 8.01 6.23
C SER A 27 -8.59 8.05 6.48
N PHE A 28 -7.89 7.04 5.97
CA PHE A 28 -6.45 7.11 5.84
C PHE A 28 -6.09 8.03 4.68
N VAL A 29 -4.99 8.75 4.83
CA VAL A 29 -4.50 9.67 3.82
C VAL A 29 -3.00 9.53 3.67
N ILE A 30 -2.49 9.96 2.51
CA ILE A 30 -1.06 10.15 2.30
C ILE A 30 -0.83 11.65 2.16
N LEU A 31 0.02 12.19 3.02
CA LEU A 31 0.39 13.60 2.99
C LEU A 31 1.75 13.75 2.30
N PHE A 32 1.88 14.77 1.48
CA PHE A 32 3.13 15.08 0.80
C PHE A 32 3.20 16.60 0.63
N PRO A 33 4.38 17.14 0.25
CA PRO A 33 4.54 18.60 0.26
C PRO A 33 3.50 19.36 -0.54
N GLU A 34 3.01 18.78 -1.65
CA GLU A 34 2.06 19.47 -2.51
C GLU A 34 0.61 19.26 -2.10
N GLY A 35 0.33 18.37 -1.15
CA GLY A 35 -1.06 18.14 -0.79
C GLY A 35 -1.30 16.82 -0.07
N MET A 36 -2.50 16.31 -0.27
CA MET A 36 -2.99 15.12 0.42
C MET A 36 -3.81 14.28 -0.53
N VAL A 37 -3.66 12.97 -0.40
CA VAL A 37 -4.49 12.02 -1.14
C VAL A 37 -5.29 11.20 -0.13
N LYS A 38 -6.61 11.18 -0.30
CA LYS A 38 -7.49 10.36 0.51
C LYS A 38 -7.53 8.95 -0.08
N LEU A 39 -7.35 7.95 0.77
CA LEU A 39 -7.37 6.57 0.34
C LEU A 39 -8.75 5.99 0.52
N HIS A 40 -9.22 5.25 -0.49
CA HIS A 40 -10.57 4.68 -0.50
C HIS A 40 -10.50 3.16 -0.47
N GLY A 41 -11.59 2.54 -0.04
CA GLY A 41 -11.73 1.11 -0.04
C GLY A 41 -10.66 0.42 0.77
N GLY A 42 -10.06 -0.62 0.21
CA GLY A 42 -9.05 -1.39 0.90
C GLY A 42 -7.65 -0.80 0.85
N ALA A 43 -7.46 0.36 0.21
CA ALA A 43 -6.13 0.93 0.06
C ALA A 43 -5.47 1.21 1.40
N GLY A 44 -6.25 1.68 2.37
CA GLY A 44 -5.72 1.95 3.71
C GLY A 44 -5.24 0.69 4.41
N GLU A 45 -5.93 -0.43 4.18
CA GLU A 45 -5.52 -1.71 4.77
C GLU A 45 -4.17 -2.15 4.24
N VAL A 46 -3.95 -1.98 2.94
CA VAL A 46 -2.67 -2.33 2.33
C VAL A 46 -1.57 -1.42 2.84
N MET A 47 -1.81 -0.13 2.82
CA MET A 47 -0.79 0.84 3.17
C MET A 47 -0.36 0.77 4.63
N GLN A 48 -1.25 0.35 5.53
CA GLN A 48 -0.88 0.15 6.94
C GLN A 48 0.24 -0.87 7.11
N LEU A 49 0.37 -1.80 6.17
CA LEU A 49 1.36 -2.86 6.25
C LEU A 49 2.63 -2.52 5.49
N VAL A 50 2.69 -1.39 4.82
CA VAL A 50 3.88 -0.92 4.09
C VAL A 50 4.78 -0.22 5.09
N ASN A 51 5.69 -0.98 5.69
CA ASN A 51 6.50 -0.49 6.80
C ASN A 51 7.99 -0.73 6.63
N GLY A 52 8.43 -1.15 5.46
CA GLY A 52 9.84 -1.40 5.21
C GLY A 52 10.37 -2.71 5.77
N LYS A 53 9.50 -3.57 6.27
CA LYS A 53 9.91 -4.81 6.92
C LYS A 53 9.29 -6.05 6.33
N VAL A 54 8.02 -6.00 5.95
CA VAL A 54 7.33 -7.17 5.41
C VAL A 54 7.27 -7.07 3.89
N SER A 55 7.35 -8.23 3.25
CA SER A 55 7.30 -8.29 1.79
C SER A 55 5.87 -8.22 1.29
N VAL A 56 5.72 -7.96 -0.02
CA VAL A 56 4.42 -7.97 -0.67
C VAL A 56 3.70 -9.30 -0.43
N GLY A 57 4.43 -10.42 -0.56
CA GLY A 57 3.83 -11.74 -0.33
C GLY A 57 3.31 -11.91 1.08
N GLU A 58 4.05 -11.41 2.06
CA GLU A 58 3.60 -11.46 3.45
C GLU A 58 2.36 -10.61 3.66
N ILE A 59 2.31 -9.42 3.05
CA ILE A 59 1.14 -8.56 3.13
C ILE A 59 -0.07 -9.25 2.53
N ILE A 60 0.10 -9.90 1.39
CA ILE A 60 -0.99 -10.65 0.75
C ILE A 60 -1.50 -11.72 1.70
N THR A 61 -0.60 -12.48 2.33
CA THR A 61 -0.99 -13.53 3.26
C THR A 61 -1.77 -12.96 4.45
N ILE A 62 -1.28 -11.87 5.02
CA ILE A 62 -1.93 -11.22 6.16
C ILE A 62 -3.35 -10.80 5.79
N LEU A 63 -3.50 -10.16 4.63
CA LEU A 63 -4.81 -9.65 4.23
C LEU A 63 -5.76 -10.75 3.79
N LYS A 64 -5.25 -11.82 3.19
CA LYS A 64 -6.10 -12.98 2.87
C LYS A 64 -6.65 -13.62 4.13
N ASN A 65 -5.85 -13.67 5.19
CA ASN A 65 -6.31 -14.19 6.47
C ASN A 65 -7.31 -13.27 7.15
N LYS A 66 -7.13 -11.96 6.99
CA LYS A 66 -8.03 -10.98 7.58
C LYS A 66 -9.37 -10.91 6.84
N PHE A 67 -9.36 -11.12 5.54
CA PHE A 67 -10.54 -11.02 4.69
C PHE A 67 -10.70 -12.30 3.88
N PRO A 68 -11.03 -13.42 4.52
CA PRO A 68 -11.04 -14.72 3.84
C PRO A 68 -12.10 -14.85 2.75
N ASP A 69 -13.13 -14.01 2.79
CA ASP A 69 -14.22 -14.08 1.82
C ASP A 69 -14.01 -13.13 0.63
N ALA A 70 -12.91 -12.39 0.60
CA ALA A 70 -12.67 -11.42 -0.47
C ALA A 70 -12.07 -12.13 -1.68
N ASP A 71 -12.86 -12.29 -2.73
CA ASP A 71 -12.39 -12.90 -3.97
C ASP A 71 -11.48 -11.93 -4.72
N GLY A 72 -10.39 -12.47 -5.28
CA GLY A 72 -9.48 -11.67 -6.07
C GLY A 72 -8.66 -10.67 -5.28
N ILE A 73 -8.57 -10.85 -3.97
CA ILE A 73 -7.87 -9.89 -3.12
C ILE A 73 -6.40 -9.76 -3.50
N GLU A 74 -5.78 -10.85 -3.93
CA GLU A 74 -4.37 -10.81 -4.32
C GLU A 74 -4.15 -9.86 -5.50
N THR A 75 -5.00 -9.96 -6.51
CA THR A 75 -4.94 -9.07 -7.67
C THR A 75 -5.16 -7.62 -7.27
N ASP A 76 -6.11 -7.38 -6.36
CA ASP A 76 -6.38 -6.02 -5.89
C ASP A 76 -5.18 -5.45 -5.12
N ILE A 77 -4.53 -6.27 -4.30
CA ILE A 77 -3.37 -5.83 -3.54
C ILE A 77 -2.22 -5.49 -4.48
N ILE A 78 -1.93 -6.37 -5.44
CA ILE A 78 -0.88 -6.10 -6.42
C ILE A 78 -1.17 -4.82 -7.20
N GLY A 79 -2.42 -4.63 -7.61
CA GLY A 79 -2.83 -3.42 -8.30
C GLY A 79 -2.61 -2.16 -7.46
N MET A 80 -2.87 -2.27 -6.16
CA MET A 80 -2.64 -1.16 -5.25
C MET A 80 -1.14 -0.81 -5.18
N PHE A 81 -0.28 -1.83 -5.09
CA PHE A 81 1.15 -1.60 -5.08
C PHE A 81 1.63 -0.97 -6.38
N GLU A 82 1.11 -1.44 -7.52
CA GLU A 82 1.47 -0.88 -8.81
C GLU A 82 1.10 0.59 -8.90
N MET A 83 -0.10 0.92 -8.46
CA MET A 83 -0.55 2.31 -8.45
C MET A 83 0.28 3.17 -7.53
N ALA A 84 0.49 2.70 -6.30
CA ALA A 84 1.22 3.46 -5.29
C ALA A 84 2.68 3.69 -5.72
N PHE A 85 3.29 2.67 -6.30
CA PHE A 85 4.66 2.80 -6.78
C PHE A 85 4.73 3.77 -7.97
N GLY A 86 3.76 3.66 -8.88
CA GLY A 86 3.69 4.55 -10.04
C GLY A 86 3.47 6.01 -9.65
N LYS A 87 2.79 6.26 -8.55
CA LYS A 87 2.58 7.62 -8.06
C LYS A 87 3.67 8.08 -7.09
N ALA A 88 4.67 7.24 -6.88
CA ALA A 88 5.80 7.54 -5.98
C ALA A 88 5.37 7.73 -4.53
N TRP A 89 4.29 7.11 -4.11
CA TRP A 89 3.87 7.12 -2.71
C TRP A 89 4.71 6.17 -1.87
N ILE A 90 5.27 5.13 -2.50
CA ILE A 90 6.09 4.13 -1.84
C ILE A 90 7.40 3.97 -2.60
N ARG A 91 8.41 3.42 -1.92
CA ARG A 91 9.71 3.15 -2.53
C ARG A 91 10.11 1.73 -2.22
N LYS A 92 10.78 1.10 -3.17
CA LYS A 92 11.26 -0.26 -3.01
C LYS A 92 12.60 -0.25 -2.29
N LEU A 93 12.75 -1.14 -1.33
CA LEU A 93 13.95 -1.18 -0.48
C LEU A 93 14.95 -2.26 -0.89
N ASN A 94 14.52 -3.26 -1.68
CA ASN A 94 15.44 -4.37 -2.03
C ASN A 94 15.52 -4.66 -3.52
#